data_234239b5a4f9b8902c1fac8fb14ed337
#
_entry.id   234239b5a4f9b8902c1fac8fb14ed337
#
_cell.length_a   1.000
_cell.length_b   1.000
_cell.length_c   1.000
_cell.angle_alpha   90.00
_cell.angle_beta   90.00
_cell.angle_gamma   90.00
#
_symmetry.space_group_name_H-M   'P 1'
#
loop_
_entity.id
_entity.type
_entity.pdbx_description
1 polymer ?
#
loop_
_entity_poly.entity_id
_entity_poly.type
_entity_poly.pdbx_seq_one_letter_code
_entity_poly.pdbx_strand_id
1 'polypeptide(L)'
;SGEVVMVAIMSYSGYNQEDSIIFNQGAIDRGMFAATIYHTEKDEDKKIHGDEEIRCKPDRTKTKGMKFGNYDKLNNKGVVAENTLLNNKDIILGKIVPIKENRNDHTKVIKYQDQSKSYRTNEECYVDKNYVNCNGDGYTFAKVRIRAYRKPVIGDKFSSRHGQKGTIGIILPEKDMPFDENGLRP
;
A
#
# COMPACT_ATOMS: atom_id res chain seq x y z
N SER A 1 -11.55 -14.38 9.51
CA SER A 1 -12.01 -13.33 10.42
C SER A 1 -13.34 -12.77 9.95
N GLY A 2 -14.16 -12.34 10.87
CA GLY A 2 -15.50 -11.81 10.58
C GLY A 2 -16.08 -11.11 11.80
N GLU A 3 -17.24 -10.52 11.62
CA GLU A 3 -17.96 -9.80 12.68
C GLU A 3 -19.41 -10.28 12.77
N VAL A 4 -20.00 -10.14 13.94
CA VAL A 4 -21.43 -10.35 14.12
C VAL A 4 -22.15 -9.04 13.86
N VAL A 5 -23.05 -9.04 12.89
CA VAL A 5 -23.77 -7.83 12.47
C VAL A 5 -25.29 -8.07 12.48
N MET A 6 -26.04 -7.00 12.65
CA MET A 6 -27.49 -7.03 12.47
C MET A 6 -27.85 -6.95 11.00
N VAL A 7 -28.65 -7.90 10.53
CA VAL A 7 -29.10 -7.99 9.14
C VAL A 7 -30.62 -7.93 9.08
N ALA A 8 -31.15 -7.00 8.29
CA ALA A 8 -32.56 -6.96 7.93
C ALA A 8 -32.77 -7.61 6.56
N ILE A 9 -33.63 -8.62 6.49
CA ILE A 9 -33.99 -9.29 5.22
C ILE A 9 -35.24 -8.63 4.69
N MET A 10 -35.08 -7.72 3.73
CA MET A 10 -36.15 -6.92 3.16
C MET A 10 -35.76 -6.33 1.83
N SER A 11 -36.73 -5.89 1.03
CA SER A 11 -36.48 -4.97 -0.10
C SER A 11 -36.44 -3.54 0.42
N TYR A 12 -35.40 -2.80 0.12
CA TYR A 12 -35.25 -1.42 0.54
C TYR A 12 -34.55 -0.59 -0.53
N SER A 13 -35.15 0.51 -0.98
CA SER A 13 -34.59 1.43 -1.98
C SER A 13 -34.28 0.88 -3.38
N GLY A 14 -34.32 -0.43 -3.60
CA GLY A 14 -33.98 -1.08 -4.86
C GLY A 14 -32.47 -1.31 -5.10
N TYR A 15 -31.60 -0.88 -4.21
CA TYR A 15 -30.15 -1.07 -4.33
C TYR A 15 -29.64 -2.40 -3.75
N ASN A 16 -30.54 -3.23 -3.24
CA ASN A 16 -30.24 -4.58 -2.75
C ASN A 16 -30.89 -5.67 -3.60
N GLN A 17 -31.04 -5.44 -4.90
CA GLN A 17 -31.56 -6.45 -5.83
C GLN A 17 -30.48 -7.51 -6.10
N GLU A 18 -30.96 -8.73 -6.39
CA GLU A 18 -30.12 -9.91 -6.60
C GLU A 18 -29.18 -10.12 -5.42
N ASP A 19 -27.88 -10.21 -5.66
CA ASP A 19 -26.87 -10.41 -4.61
C ASP A 19 -26.30 -9.08 -4.05
N SER A 20 -27.03 -7.98 -4.19
CA SER A 20 -26.58 -6.69 -3.66
C SER A 20 -26.99 -6.47 -2.22
N ILE A 21 -26.16 -5.76 -1.48
CA ILE A 21 -26.34 -5.46 -0.05
C ILE A 21 -26.28 -3.95 0.16
N ILE A 22 -27.10 -3.46 1.10
CA ILE A 22 -27.04 -2.07 1.56
C ILE A 22 -26.26 -2.04 2.88
N PHE A 23 -25.28 -1.16 2.97
CA PHE A 23 -24.52 -0.93 4.19
C PHE A 23 -24.91 0.38 4.86
N ASN A 24 -24.85 0.38 6.19
CA ASN A 24 -25.06 1.55 7.03
C ASN A 24 -23.76 2.34 7.18
N GLN A 25 -23.72 3.59 6.74
CA GLN A 25 -22.56 4.46 6.87
C GLN A 25 -22.14 4.67 8.33
N GLY A 26 -23.12 4.86 9.23
CA GLY A 26 -22.82 5.02 10.65
C GLY A 26 -22.11 3.80 11.26
N ALA A 27 -22.51 2.59 10.84
CA ALA A 27 -21.83 1.37 11.27
C ALA A 27 -20.39 1.28 10.74
N ILE A 28 -20.18 1.65 9.48
CA ILE A 28 -18.83 1.74 8.89
C ILE A 28 -17.96 2.75 9.64
N ASP A 29 -18.52 3.90 9.96
CA ASP A 29 -17.80 4.97 10.69
C ASP A 29 -17.42 4.55 12.11
N ARG A 30 -18.22 3.68 12.73
CA ARG A 30 -17.89 3.06 14.02
C ARG A 30 -16.91 1.89 13.91
N GLY A 31 -16.49 1.52 12.71
CA GLY A 31 -15.45 0.52 12.47
C GLY A 31 -15.94 -0.84 11.96
N MET A 32 -17.20 -0.97 11.54
CA MET A 32 -17.71 -2.24 10.98
C MET A 32 -16.88 -2.65 9.75
N PHE A 33 -16.32 -3.85 9.78
CA PHE A 33 -15.45 -4.43 8.75
C PHE A 33 -14.23 -3.57 8.37
N ALA A 34 -13.83 -2.64 9.23
CA ALA A 34 -12.56 -1.94 9.05
C ALA A 34 -11.39 -2.90 9.23
N ALA A 35 -10.40 -2.80 8.36
CA ALA A 35 -9.23 -3.68 8.38
C ALA A 35 -7.95 -2.90 8.13
N THR A 36 -6.88 -3.30 8.81
CA THR A 36 -5.52 -2.88 8.46
C THR A 36 -4.90 -3.93 7.56
N ILE A 37 -4.52 -3.53 6.37
CA ILE A 37 -3.90 -4.41 5.37
C ILE A 37 -2.41 -4.12 5.36
N TYR A 38 -1.59 -5.19 5.43
CA TYR A 38 -0.15 -5.11 5.36
C TYR A 38 0.36 -5.66 4.04
N HIS A 39 1.27 -4.93 3.43
CA HIS A 39 2.00 -5.37 2.25
C HIS A 39 3.50 -5.17 2.49
N THR A 40 4.32 -6.14 2.10
CA THR A 40 5.77 -6.06 2.26
C THR A 40 6.46 -6.07 0.92
N GLU A 41 7.24 -5.02 0.65
CA GLU A 41 8.15 -4.95 -0.48
C GLU A 41 9.55 -5.36 -0.02
N LYS A 42 10.14 -6.31 -0.73
CA LYS A 42 11.50 -6.79 -0.51
C LYS A 42 12.40 -6.43 -1.69
N ASP A 43 13.62 -6.07 -1.41
CA ASP A 43 14.64 -5.83 -2.41
C ASP A 43 16.00 -6.33 -1.90
N GLU A 44 16.72 -7.07 -2.74
CA GLU A 44 18.07 -7.59 -2.45
C GLU A 44 19.08 -6.84 -3.30
N ASP A 45 20.24 -6.54 -2.71
CA ASP A 45 21.36 -5.98 -3.45
C ASP A 45 22.00 -7.09 -4.28
N LYS A 46 22.13 -6.85 -5.56
CA LYS A 46 22.66 -7.81 -6.53
C LYS A 46 23.98 -7.32 -7.12
N LYS A 47 24.77 -8.24 -7.61
CA LYS A 47 25.88 -7.91 -8.50
C LYS A 47 25.39 -7.84 -9.93
N ILE A 48 25.58 -6.69 -10.56
CA ILE A 48 25.24 -6.47 -11.97
C ILE A 48 26.52 -6.25 -12.73
N HIS A 49 26.85 -7.13 -13.67
CA HIS A 49 28.06 -7.06 -14.47
C HIS A 49 29.36 -6.92 -13.64
N GLY A 50 29.40 -7.57 -12.46
CA GLY A 50 30.55 -7.52 -11.55
C GLY A 50 30.58 -6.31 -10.61
N ASP A 51 29.64 -5.37 -10.72
CA ASP A 51 29.49 -4.24 -9.82
C ASP A 51 28.37 -4.50 -8.82
N GLU A 52 28.58 -4.08 -7.59
CA GLU A 52 27.59 -4.18 -6.53
C GLU A 52 26.63 -2.99 -6.60
N GLU A 53 25.34 -3.27 -6.42
CA GLU A 53 24.35 -2.23 -6.21
C GLU A 53 24.59 -1.56 -4.85
N ILE A 54 24.41 -0.24 -4.83
CA ILE A 54 24.60 0.58 -3.63
C ILE A 54 23.24 1.10 -3.18
N ARG A 55 22.85 0.73 -1.97
CA ARG A 55 21.62 1.24 -1.37
C ARG A 55 21.87 2.62 -0.76
N CYS A 56 21.21 3.63 -1.32
CA CYS A 56 21.35 5.02 -0.88
C CYS A 56 20.19 5.87 -1.41
N LYS A 57 20.11 7.12 -0.95
CA LYS A 57 19.30 8.15 -1.63
C LYS A 57 20.07 8.63 -2.85
N PRO A 58 19.58 8.39 -4.09
CA PRO A 58 20.28 8.78 -5.31
C PRO A 58 20.50 10.29 -5.41
N ASP A 59 21.69 10.70 -5.81
CA ASP A 59 22.01 12.08 -6.13
C ASP A 59 21.59 12.40 -7.57
N ARG A 60 20.64 13.30 -7.75
CA ARG A 60 20.13 13.69 -9.07
C ARG A 60 21.20 14.22 -10.02
N THR A 61 22.25 14.84 -9.47
CA THR A 61 23.34 15.41 -10.29
C THR A 61 24.29 14.37 -10.85
N LYS A 62 24.32 13.17 -10.27
CA LYS A 62 25.27 12.10 -10.60
C LYS A 62 24.61 10.83 -11.13
N THR A 63 23.29 10.76 -11.13
CA THR A 63 22.53 9.54 -11.42
C THR A 63 21.62 9.75 -12.63
N LYS A 64 21.70 8.85 -13.62
CA LYS A 64 20.78 8.81 -14.75
C LYS A 64 19.66 7.79 -14.55
N GLY A 65 18.60 7.93 -15.34
CA GLY A 65 17.49 6.97 -15.35
C GLY A 65 16.61 7.03 -14.12
N MET A 66 16.62 8.13 -13.40
CA MET A 66 15.75 8.31 -12.22
C MET A 66 14.28 8.27 -12.62
N LYS A 67 13.49 7.60 -11.81
CA LYS A 67 12.05 7.46 -12.02
C LYS A 67 11.32 8.77 -11.75
N PHE A 68 10.18 8.91 -12.40
CA PHE A 68 9.24 9.96 -12.05
C PHE A 68 8.56 9.59 -10.72
N GLY A 69 9.03 10.21 -9.64
CA GLY A 69 8.56 9.95 -8.28
C GLY A 69 9.31 10.82 -7.27
N ASN A 70 8.86 10.75 -6.02
CA ASN A 70 9.46 11.51 -4.93
C ASN A 70 10.53 10.68 -4.22
N TYR A 71 11.77 11.13 -4.27
CA TYR A 71 12.92 10.52 -3.58
C TYR A 71 13.17 11.14 -2.19
N ASP A 72 12.50 12.22 -1.84
CA ASP A 72 12.81 13.00 -0.63
C ASP A 72 12.44 12.28 0.67
N LYS A 73 11.56 11.29 0.59
CA LYS A 73 11.16 10.46 1.73
C LYS A 73 12.19 9.39 2.12
N LEU A 74 13.20 9.18 1.27
CA LEU A 74 14.29 8.26 1.56
C LEU A 74 15.27 8.86 2.58
N ASN A 75 15.74 8.03 3.51
CA ASN A 75 16.89 8.37 4.34
C ASN A 75 18.21 8.11 3.58
N ASN A 76 19.35 8.46 4.19
CA ASN A 76 20.67 8.26 3.59
C ASN A 76 21.01 6.79 3.32
N LYS A 77 20.34 5.86 4.00
CA LYS A 77 20.49 4.41 3.79
C LYS A 77 19.64 3.88 2.64
N GLY A 78 18.92 4.76 1.94
CA GLY A 78 18.07 4.39 0.82
C GLY A 78 16.78 3.68 1.21
N VAL A 79 16.28 3.89 2.41
CA VAL A 79 15.03 3.29 2.88
C VAL A 79 14.11 4.41 3.39
N VAL A 80 12.83 4.31 3.09
CA VAL A 80 11.83 5.24 3.59
C VAL A 80 11.61 5.04 5.11
N ALA A 81 11.49 6.14 5.85
CA ALA A 81 11.33 6.09 7.30
C ALA A 81 9.98 5.48 7.72
N GLU A 82 9.95 4.84 8.88
CA GLU A 82 8.72 4.34 9.50
C GLU A 82 7.73 5.49 9.76
N ASN A 83 6.44 5.19 9.69
CA ASN A 83 5.32 6.13 9.85
C ASN A 83 5.26 7.26 8.80
N THR A 84 5.94 7.12 7.69
CA THR A 84 5.86 8.05 6.56
C THR A 84 4.60 7.78 5.74
N LEU A 85 3.83 8.82 5.46
CA LEU A 85 2.71 8.75 4.51
C LEU A 85 3.26 8.54 3.09
N LEU A 86 2.75 7.53 2.41
CA LEU A 86 3.12 7.23 1.03
C LEU A 86 2.04 7.70 0.06
N ASN A 87 2.48 8.40 -0.96
CA ASN A 87 1.68 8.75 -2.13
C ASN A 87 2.01 7.83 -3.30
N ASN A 88 1.14 7.80 -4.30
CA ASN A 88 1.39 7.01 -5.50
C ASN A 88 2.73 7.38 -6.15
N LYS A 89 3.50 6.38 -6.54
CA LYS A 89 4.83 6.49 -7.15
C LYS A 89 5.94 7.06 -6.26
N ASP A 90 5.73 7.19 -4.96
CA ASP A 90 6.83 7.50 -4.04
C ASP A 90 7.91 6.41 -4.10
N ILE A 91 9.15 6.84 -4.00
CA ILE A 91 10.28 5.91 -3.96
C ILE A 91 10.45 5.41 -2.54
N ILE A 92 10.37 4.11 -2.35
CA ILE A 92 10.45 3.47 -1.02
C ILE A 92 11.80 2.82 -0.74
N LEU A 93 12.51 2.40 -1.78
CA LEU A 93 13.85 1.82 -1.70
C LEU A 93 14.73 2.48 -2.75
N GLY A 94 15.75 3.20 -2.29
CA GLY A 94 16.72 3.89 -3.14
C GLY A 94 17.93 3.01 -3.38
N LYS A 95 18.34 2.89 -4.64
CA LYS A 95 19.45 2.07 -5.05
C LYS A 95 20.05 2.57 -6.36
N ILE A 96 21.36 2.49 -6.48
CA ILE A 96 22.13 2.87 -7.67
C ILE A 96 23.13 1.78 -8.01
N VAL A 97 23.55 1.76 -9.26
CA VAL A 97 24.65 0.93 -9.74
C VAL A 97 25.66 1.80 -10.47
N PRO A 98 26.99 1.60 -10.27
CA PRO A 98 28.00 2.35 -11.02
C PRO A 98 27.95 2.06 -12.53
N ILE A 99 28.19 3.09 -13.34
CA ILE A 99 28.34 2.95 -14.80
C ILE A 99 29.81 2.74 -15.08
N LYS A 100 30.20 1.56 -15.60
CA LYS A 100 31.62 1.18 -15.84
C LYS A 100 32.34 2.15 -16.76
N GLU A 101 31.70 2.52 -17.86
CA GLU A 101 32.25 3.43 -18.87
C GLU A 101 32.61 4.82 -18.32
N ASN A 102 31.91 5.25 -17.27
CA ASN A 102 32.09 6.57 -16.69
C ASN A 102 32.96 6.57 -15.41
N ARG A 103 33.37 5.40 -14.93
CA ARG A 103 34.08 5.27 -13.65
C ARG A 103 35.42 6.01 -13.64
N ASN A 104 36.19 5.90 -14.72
CA ASN A 104 37.54 6.44 -14.84
C ASN A 104 37.59 7.74 -15.68
N ASP A 105 36.46 8.20 -16.18
CA ASP A 105 36.38 9.42 -16.98
C ASP A 105 36.03 10.61 -16.07
N HIS A 106 37.01 11.42 -15.73
CA HIS A 106 36.86 12.58 -14.86
C HIS A 106 36.04 13.71 -15.49
N THR A 107 35.82 13.66 -16.82
CA THR A 107 35.04 14.67 -17.54
C THR A 107 33.53 14.43 -17.41
N LYS A 108 33.11 13.19 -17.08
CA LYS A 108 31.71 12.82 -16.92
C LYS A 108 31.24 13.00 -15.49
N VAL A 109 30.20 13.80 -15.31
CA VAL A 109 29.54 14.03 -14.02
C VAL A 109 28.63 12.87 -13.65
N ILE A 110 27.93 12.28 -14.63
CA ILE A 110 26.99 11.17 -14.43
C ILE A 110 27.77 9.86 -14.27
N LYS A 111 27.75 9.27 -13.08
CA LYS A 111 28.50 8.07 -12.74
C LYS A 111 27.65 6.86 -12.34
N TYR A 112 26.37 7.06 -12.14
CA TYR A 112 25.45 6.03 -11.62
C TYR A 112 24.18 5.90 -12.45
N GLN A 113 23.62 4.69 -12.42
CA GLN A 113 22.30 4.36 -12.93
C GLN A 113 21.35 4.10 -11.78
N ASP A 114 20.15 4.66 -11.83
CA ASP A 114 19.10 4.43 -10.82
C ASP A 114 18.51 3.01 -10.93
N GLN A 115 18.42 2.32 -9.80
CA GLN A 115 17.79 1.02 -9.63
C GLN A 115 16.76 1.05 -8.49
N SER A 116 16.27 2.23 -8.15
CA SER A 116 15.34 2.44 -7.06
C SER A 116 13.97 1.81 -7.34
N LYS A 117 13.25 1.48 -6.27
CA LYS A 117 11.92 0.89 -6.30
C LYS A 117 10.87 1.91 -5.87
N SER A 118 9.88 2.12 -6.73
CA SER A 118 8.71 2.95 -6.42
C SER A 118 7.55 2.08 -5.92
N TYR A 119 6.68 2.66 -5.12
CA TYR A 119 5.45 2.03 -4.66
C TYR A 119 4.24 2.63 -5.38
N ARG A 120 3.37 1.76 -5.89
CA ARG A 120 2.12 2.18 -6.52
C ARG A 120 0.96 1.88 -5.59
N THR A 121 0.14 2.87 -5.34
CA THR A 121 -1.03 2.76 -4.50
C THR A 121 -2.12 3.71 -4.95
N ASN A 122 -3.37 3.33 -4.74
CA ASN A 122 -4.54 4.19 -4.91
C ASN A 122 -5.15 4.59 -3.57
N GLU A 123 -4.56 4.14 -2.47
CA GLU A 123 -5.07 4.32 -1.12
C GLU A 123 -4.05 5.08 -0.28
N GLU A 124 -4.54 5.73 0.76
CA GLU A 124 -3.68 6.30 1.78
C GLU A 124 -3.01 5.17 2.57
N CYS A 125 -1.70 5.14 2.57
CA CYS A 125 -0.92 4.12 3.27
C CYS A 125 0.30 4.73 3.94
N TYR A 126 0.81 4.01 4.94
CA TYR A 126 1.96 4.42 5.74
C TYR A 126 3.01 3.32 5.76
N VAL A 127 4.26 3.71 5.87
CA VAL A 127 5.33 2.77 6.17
C VAL A 127 5.17 2.29 7.61
N ASP A 128 4.95 0.99 7.78
CA ASP A 128 4.76 0.38 9.10
C ASP A 128 6.11 0.04 9.75
N LYS A 129 6.92 -0.75 9.05
CA LYS A 129 8.26 -1.16 9.48
C LYS A 129 9.22 -1.19 8.31
N ASN A 130 10.48 -0.91 8.58
CA ASN A 130 11.56 -1.18 7.66
C ASN A 130 12.62 -2.08 8.29
N TYR A 131 13.25 -2.91 7.48
CA TYR A 131 14.29 -3.85 7.89
C TYR A 131 15.42 -3.81 6.87
N VAL A 132 16.64 -3.67 7.36
CA VAL A 132 17.86 -3.82 6.55
C VAL A 132 18.73 -4.86 7.22
N ASN A 133 19.07 -5.92 6.50
CA ASN A 133 19.87 -7.03 7.02
C ASN A 133 20.66 -7.72 5.90
N CYS A 134 21.50 -8.66 6.24
CA CYS A 134 22.21 -9.52 5.29
C CYS A 134 21.54 -10.90 5.25
N ASN A 135 21.45 -11.49 4.06
CA ASN A 135 20.99 -12.86 3.90
C ASN A 135 22.14 -13.86 4.18
N GLY A 136 21.82 -15.17 4.12
CA GLY A 136 22.82 -16.23 4.33
C GLY A 136 23.98 -16.25 3.33
N ASP A 137 23.80 -15.66 2.14
CA ASP A 137 24.81 -15.53 1.10
C ASP A 137 25.65 -14.25 1.22
N GLY A 138 25.44 -13.46 2.26
CA GLY A 138 26.18 -12.22 2.52
C GLY A 138 25.66 -11.00 1.76
N TYR A 139 24.57 -11.09 1.01
CA TYR A 139 23.95 -9.95 0.34
C TYR A 139 23.04 -9.17 1.28
N THR A 140 23.14 -7.87 1.23
CA THR A 140 22.22 -6.99 1.95
C THR A 140 20.85 -6.99 1.29
N PHE A 141 19.81 -7.05 2.10
CA PHE A 141 18.44 -6.86 1.65
C PHE A 141 17.72 -5.82 2.50
N ALA A 142 16.71 -5.20 1.93
CA ALA A 142 15.80 -4.33 2.65
C ALA A 142 14.36 -4.79 2.45
N LYS A 143 13.58 -4.71 3.50
CA LYS A 143 12.12 -4.92 3.47
C LYS A 143 11.42 -3.68 3.99
N VAL A 144 10.37 -3.28 3.32
CA VAL A 144 9.46 -2.21 3.76
C VAL A 144 8.07 -2.80 3.87
N ARG A 145 7.57 -2.87 5.09
CA ARG A 145 6.17 -3.24 5.35
C ARG A 145 5.33 -1.98 5.36
N ILE A 146 4.29 -1.99 4.57
CA ILE A 146 3.37 -0.88 4.37
C ILE A 146 2.02 -1.30 4.93
N ARG A 147 1.36 -0.40 5.66
CA ARG A 147 0.01 -0.59 6.18
C ARG A 147 -0.96 0.36 5.52
N ALA A 148 -2.15 -0.13 5.20
CA ALA A 148 -3.28 0.66 4.75
C ALA A 148 -4.49 0.36 5.62
N TYR A 149 -5.13 1.39 6.15
CA TYR A 149 -6.40 1.25 6.85
C TYR A 149 -7.53 1.34 5.83
N ARG A 150 -8.34 0.30 5.75
CA ARG A 150 -9.38 0.17 4.75
C ARG A 150 -10.75 -0.02 5.40
N LYS A 151 -11.69 0.83 5.00
CA LYS A 151 -13.12 0.69 5.31
C LYS A 151 -13.86 0.08 4.13
N PRO A 152 -15.03 -0.57 4.34
CA PRO A 152 -15.88 -1.04 3.25
C PRO A 152 -16.24 0.08 2.27
N VAL A 153 -16.24 -0.25 0.99
CA VAL A 153 -16.63 0.65 -0.11
C VAL A 153 -17.62 -0.06 -1.03
N ILE A 154 -18.38 0.71 -1.82
CA ILE A 154 -19.29 0.16 -2.83
C ILE A 154 -18.50 -0.78 -3.76
N GLY A 155 -19.03 -1.95 -4.03
CA GLY A 155 -18.41 -2.98 -4.85
C GLY A 155 -17.62 -4.04 -4.05
N ASP A 156 -17.40 -3.84 -2.75
CA ASP A 156 -16.79 -4.86 -1.90
C ASP A 156 -17.74 -6.06 -1.72
N LYS A 157 -17.15 -7.24 -1.66
CA LYS A 157 -17.87 -8.51 -1.52
C LYS A 157 -17.81 -9.02 -0.09
N PHE A 158 -18.95 -9.40 0.44
CA PHE A 158 -19.12 -9.99 1.75
C PHE A 158 -19.89 -11.30 1.66
N SER A 159 -19.70 -12.19 2.61
CA SER A 159 -20.47 -13.41 2.71
C SER A 159 -20.71 -13.81 4.16
N SER A 160 -21.82 -14.53 4.40
CA SER A 160 -21.99 -15.28 5.63
C SER A 160 -21.09 -16.52 5.64
N ARG A 161 -21.03 -17.24 6.77
CA ARG A 161 -20.34 -18.54 6.88
C ARG A 161 -20.92 -19.62 5.96
N HIS A 162 -22.11 -19.41 5.43
CA HIS A 162 -22.86 -20.35 4.61
C HIS A 162 -22.79 -20.06 3.11
N GLY A 163 -21.87 -19.17 2.71
CA GLY A 163 -21.66 -18.87 1.30
C GLY A 163 -22.70 -17.93 0.68
N GLN A 164 -23.52 -17.24 1.48
CA GLN A 164 -24.45 -16.22 1.02
C GLN A 164 -23.67 -14.95 0.70
N LYS A 165 -23.00 -14.92 -0.45
CA LYS A 165 -22.20 -13.80 -0.90
C LYS A 165 -23.10 -12.66 -1.40
N GLY A 166 -22.61 -11.44 -1.19
CA GLY A 166 -23.24 -10.22 -1.70
C GLY A 166 -22.23 -9.11 -1.90
N THR A 167 -22.59 -8.19 -2.77
CA THR A 167 -21.76 -7.04 -3.11
C THR A 167 -22.44 -5.77 -2.61
N ILE A 168 -21.71 -4.84 -2.01
CA ILE A 168 -22.27 -3.55 -1.58
C ILE A 168 -22.75 -2.80 -2.81
N GLY A 169 -24.07 -2.59 -2.90
CA GLY A 169 -24.72 -1.81 -3.95
C GLY A 169 -24.78 -0.32 -3.63
N ILE A 170 -25.00 0.00 -2.35
CA ILE A 170 -25.03 1.38 -1.84
C ILE A 170 -24.66 1.40 -0.36
N ILE A 171 -24.09 2.52 0.07
CA ILE A 171 -23.89 2.84 1.49
C ILE A 171 -24.80 4.02 1.82
N LEU A 172 -25.76 3.81 2.72
CA LEU A 172 -26.73 4.84 3.12
C LEU A 172 -26.33 5.50 4.42
N PRO A 173 -26.57 6.81 4.57
CA PRO A 173 -26.49 7.49 5.84
C PRO A 173 -27.36 6.78 6.88
N GLU A 174 -26.92 6.72 8.13
CA GLU A 174 -27.64 6.01 9.20
C GLU A 174 -29.07 6.50 9.39
N LYS A 175 -29.33 7.79 9.20
CA LYS A 175 -30.66 8.39 9.29
C LYS A 175 -31.65 7.84 8.26
N ASP A 176 -31.15 7.38 7.10
CA ASP A 176 -31.94 6.87 5.98
C ASP A 176 -32.10 5.34 6.03
N MET A 177 -31.50 4.69 7.00
CA MET A 177 -31.65 3.25 7.22
C MET A 177 -32.98 2.92 7.91
N PRO A 178 -33.58 1.75 7.61
CA PRO A 178 -34.74 1.28 8.34
C PRO A 178 -34.43 1.08 9.82
N PHE A 179 -35.42 1.05 10.67
CA PHE A 179 -35.27 0.81 12.10
C PHE A 179 -36.42 -0.05 12.65
N ASP A 180 -36.14 -0.80 13.68
CA ASP A 180 -37.15 -1.58 14.40
C ASP A 180 -37.89 -0.75 15.46
N GLU A 181 -38.81 -1.41 16.19
CA GLU A 181 -39.58 -0.76 17.26
C GLU A 181 -38.74 -0.21 18.42
N ASN A 182 -37.50 -0.71 18.57
CA ASN A 182 -36.54 -0.25 19.58
C ASN A 182 -35.58 0.84 19.02
N GLY A 183 -35.75 1.23 17.77
CA GLY A 183 -34.88 2.18 17.10
C GLY A 183 -33.57 1.61 16.60
N LEU A 184 -33.39 0.28 16.64
CA LEU A 184 -32.18 -0.37 16.14
C LEU A 184 -32.16 -0.36 14.60
N ARG A 185 -31.02 -0.01 14.04
CA ARG A 185 -30.76 0.02 12.61
C ARG A 185 -29.81 -1.10 12.20
N PRO A 186 -30.08 -1.77 11.06
CA PRO A 186 -29.16 -2.76 10.54
C PRO A 186 -27.88 -2.12 10.00
#